data_7633fa5c8f62a7a7fef67eda77be720b
#
_entry.id   7633fa5c8f62a7a7fef67eda77be720b
#
_cell.length_a   1.000
_cell.length_b   1.000
_cell.length_c   1.000
_cell.angle_alpha   90.00
_cell.angle_beta   90.00
_cell.angle_gamma   90.00
#
_symmetry.space_group_name_H-M   'P 1'
#
loop_
_entity.id
_entity.type
_entity.pdbx_description
1 polymer ?
#
loop_
_entity_poly.entity_id
_entity_poly.type
_entity_poly.pdbx_seq_one_letter_code
_entity_poly.pdbx_strand_id
1 'polypeptide(L)'
;TCYCNRNEPDIDDDLATVFRHNGIPETVVPQEKCCGMPKLELGDLDAVAKNKAANIPVLARYAREGYAILSAVPSCTLMFKQELPLMFPDCADTQLVKEAMFDPFEYLVARHKDGLLKLDFKAALGKVSYHIPCHGRVQKIGKKTEEMFKLVGSKVTVTLNTVERCSGHAGTYGVKTPYHPVAMKIGRPVFK
;
A
#
# COMPACT_ATOMS: atom_id res chain seq x y z
N THR A 1 -4.86 1.65 -8.33
CA THR A 1 -4.16 2.95 -8.10
C THR A 1 -3.50 3.47 -9.39
N CYS A 2 -3.16 4.78 -9.45
CA CYS A 2 -2.53 5.33 -10.64
C CYS A 2 -1.15 4.70 -10.93
N TYR A 3 -0.44 4.22 -9.93
CA TYR A 3 0.82 3.51 -10.11
C TYR A 3 0.59 2.14 -10.75
N CYS A 4 -0.28 1.32 -10.19
CA CYS A 4 -0.62 0.01 -10.76
C CYS A 4 -1.21 0.16 -12.18
N ASN A 5 -2.14 1.10 -12.38
CA ASN A 5 -2.77 1.29 -13.68
C ASN A 5 -1.81 1.74 -14.81
N ARG A 6 -0.63 2.28 -14.48
CA ARG A 6 0.24 2.92 -15.49
C ARG A 6 1.68 2.41 -15.51
N ASN A 7 2.16 1.84 -14.41
CA ASN A 7 3.56 1.43 -14.28
C ASN A 7 3.69 -0.08 -14.05
N GLU A 8 2.94 -0.63 -13.10
CA GLU A 8 3.06 -2.02 -12.64
C GLU A 8 1.67 -2.67 -12.51
N PRO A 9 0.98 -2.96 -13.62
CA PRO A 9 -0.37 -3.52 -13.58
C PRO A 9 -0.43 -4.90 -12.95
N ASP A 10 0.63 -5.70 -13.08
CA ASP A 10 0.72 -7.06 -12.55
C ASP A 10 0.55 -7.12 -11.03
N ILE A 11 0.87 -6.04 -10.30
CA ILE A 11 0.70 -5.97 -8.84
C ILE A 11 -0.79 -6.14 -8.43
N ASP A 12 -1.69 -5.45 -9.12
CA ASP A 12 -3.13 -5.53 -8.83
C ASP A 12 -3.70 -6.88 -9.29
N ASP A 13 -3.23 -7.43 -10.42
CA ASP A 13 -3.64 -8.76 -10.93
C ASP A 13 -3.17 -9.88 -10.01
N ASP A 14 -1.96 -9.82 -9.49
CA ASP A 14 -1.44 -10.76 -8.50
C ASP A 14 -2.24 -10.72 -7.20
N LEU A 15 -2.56 -9.51 -6.71
CA LEU A 15 -3.37 -9.34 -5.51
C LEU A 15 -4.79 -9.91 -5.70
N ALA A 16 -5.43 -9.62 -6.84
CA ALA A 16 -6.72 -10.18 -7.21
C ALA A 16 -6.66 -11.72 -7.30
N THR A 17 -5.56 -12.27 -7.82
CA THR A 17 -5.36 -13.72 -7.89
C THR A 17 -5.29 -14.35 -6.50
N VAL A 18 -4.57 -13.72 -5.56
CA VAL A 18 -4.52 -14.16 -4.15
C VAL A 18 -5.91 -14.10 -3.52
N PHE A 19 -6.70 -13.06 -3.79
CA PHE A 19 -8.07 -12.94 -3.25
C PHE A 19 -9.00 -14.02 -3.81
N ARG A 20 -9.03 -14.22 -5.12
CA ARG A 20 -9.82 -15.29 -5.76
C ARG A 20 -9.46 -16.67 -5.22
N HIS A 21 -8.15 -16.96 -5.06
CA HIS A 21 -7.68 -18.22 -4.47
C HIS A 21 -8.25 -18.45 -3.06
N ASN A 22 -8.34 -17.37 -2.26
CA ASN A 22 -8.86 -17.42 -0.90
C ASN A 22 -10.39 -17.29 -0.81
N GLY A 23 -11.10 -17.19 -1.93
CA GLY A 23 -12.55 -17.01 -1.95
C GLY A 23 -12.99 -15.63 -1.40
N ILE A 24 -12.13 -14.63 -1.52
CA ILE A 24 -12.43 -13.25 -1.11
C ILE A 24 -13.02 -12.54 -2.33
N PRO A 25 -14.30 -12.12 -2.29
CA PRO A 25 -14.87 -11.33 -3.36
C PRO A 25 -14.19 -9.97 -3.44
N GLU A 26 -13.84 -9.57 -4.66
CA GLU A 26 -13.19 -8.29 -4.90
C GLU A 26 -13.94 -7.49 -5.95
N THR A 27 -13.78 -6.19 -5.91
CA THR A 27 -14.23 -5.26 -6.97
C THR A 27 -13.24 -4.10 -7.07
N VAL A 28 -13.05 -3.60 -8.29
CA VAL A 28 -12.22 -2.43 -8.54
C VAL A 28 -13.11 -1.18 -8.52
N VAL A 29 -12.65 -0.16 -7.79
CA VAL A 29 -13.36 1.13 -7.73
C VAL A 29 -13.30 1.80 -9.10
N PRO A 30 -14.44 2.05 -9.75
CA PRO A 30 -14.46 2.68 -11.06
C PRO A 30 -14.09 4.15 -10.98
N GLN A 31 -13.44 4.67 -12.03
CA GLN A 31 -13.14 6.11 -12.20
C GLN A 31 -12.33 6.73 -11.05
N GLU A 32 -11.49 5.96 -10.39
CA GLU A 32 -10.60 6.45 -9.35
C GLU A 32 -9.73 7.61 -9.82
N LYS A 33 -9.45 8.55 -8.93
CA LYS A 33 -8.44 9.60 -9.11
C LYS A 33 -7.21 9.31 -8.27
N CYS A 34 -6.09 9.95 -8.61
CA CYS A 34 -4.87 9.87 -7.81
C CYS A 34 -5.20 10.14 -6.33
N CYS A 35 -4.57 9.38 -5.41
CA CYS A 35 -4.76 9.59 -3.97
C CYS A 35 -4.35 11.00 -3.49
N GLY A 36 -3.49 11.68 -4.25
CA GLY A 36 -3.02 13.03 -3.94
C GLY A 36 -1.65 13.09 -3.27
N MET A 37 -1.02 11.97 -2.91
CA MET A 37 0.28 11.98 -2.23
C MET A 37 1.36 12.80 -2.96
N PRO A 38 1.57 12.68 -4.29
CA PRO A 38 2.57 13.50 -4.99
C PRO A 38 2.25 15.01 -4.94
N LYS A 39 0.98 15.37 -4.83
CA LYS A 39 0.53 16.75 -4.70
C LYS A 39 0.77 17.29 -3.30
N LEU A 40 0.51 16.47 -2.28
CA LEU A 40 0.82 16.79 -0.89
C LEU A 40 2.33 17.05 -0.71
N GLU A 41 3.19 16.19 -1.26
CA GLU A 41 4.64 16.34 -1.21
C GLU A 41 5.15 17.63 -1.90
N LEU A 42 4.40 18.15 -2.84
CA LEU A 42 4.69 19.41 -3.54
C LEU A 42 4.02 20.65 -2.87
N GLY A 43 3.22 20.44 -1.81
CA GLY A 43 2.48 21.51 -1.16
C GLY A 43 1.25 22.00 -1.93
N ASP A 44 0.81 21.29 -2.98
CA ASP A 44 -0.37 21.63 -3.78
C ASP A 44 -1.65 21.13 -3.08
N LEU A 45 -2.04 21.83 -2.01
CA LEU A 45 -3.14 21.41 -1.14
C LEU A 45 -4.52 21.52 -1.84
N ASP A 46 -4.67 22.43 -2.78
CA ASP A 46 -5.89 22.56 -3.58
C ASP A 46 -6.11 21.32 -4.47
N ALA A 47 -5.06 20.83 -5.09
CA ALA A 47 -5.15 19.60 -5.86
C ALA A 47 -5.40 18.37 -4.96
N VAL A 48 -4.87 18.36 -3.73
CA VAL A 48 -5.20 17.32 -2.73
C VAL A 48 -6.68 17.36 -2.39
N ALA A 49 -7.21 18.54 -2.08
CA ALA A 49 -8.63 18.72 -1.75
C ALA A 49 -9.55 18.28 -2.92
N LYS A 50 -9.18 18.63 -4.16
CA LYS A 50 -9.91 18.20 -5.36
C LYS A 50 -9.91 16.68 -5.54
N ASN A 51 -8.77 16.03 -5.35
CA ASN A 51 -8.67 14.57 -5.43
C ASN A 51 -9.46 13.89 -4.30
N LYS A 52 -9.40 14.42 -3.08
CA LYS A 52 -10.21 13.98 -1.94
C LYS A 52 -11.70 14.06 -2.27
N ALA A 53 -12.18 15.19 -2.80
CA ALA A 53 -13.58 15.38 -3.16
C ALA A 53 -14.07 14.37 -4.22
N ALA A 54 -13.20 13.93 -5.11
CA ALA A 54 -13.52 12.91 -6.12
C ALA A 54 -13.53 11.47 -5.56
N ASN A 55 -12.57 11.12 -4.69
CA ASN A 55 -12.39 9.73 -4.23
C ASN A 55 -13.22 9.41 -2.99
N ILE A 56 -13.24 10.29 -1.98
CA ILE A 56 -13.81 9.98 -0.66
C ILE A 56 -15.29 9.59 -0.71
N PRO A 57 -16.19 10.28 -1.45
CA PRO A 57 -17.59 9.87 -1.48
C PRO A 57 -17.80 8.46 -2.03
N VAL A 58 -17.01 8.07 -3.04
CA VAL A 58 -17.09 6.74 -3.65
C VAL A 58 -16.58 5.68 -2.68
N LEU A 59 -15.40 5.89 -2.09
CA LEU A 59 -14.81 4.97 -1.12
C LEU A 59 -15.68 4.83 0.14
N ALA A 60 -16.24 5.92 0.64
CA ALA A 60 -17.12 5.91 1.80
C ALA A 60 -18.41 5.09 1.55
N ARG A 61 -18.93 5.09 0.32
CA ARG A 61 -20.04 4.22 -0.05
C ARG A 61 -19.66 2.75 0.12
N TYR A 62 -18.53 2.31 -0.45
CA TYR A 62 -18.05 0.93 -0.29
C TYR A 62 -17.78 0.58 1.18
N ALA A 63 -17.21 1.51 1.96
CA ALA A 63 -16.99 1.30 3.38
C ALA A 63 -18.32 1.09 4.15
N ARG A 64 -19.39 1.84 3.82
CA ARG A 64 -20.74 1.65 4.40
C ARG A 64 -21.37 0.32 4.01
N GLU A 65 -21.05 -0.19 2.83
CA GLU A 65 -21.47 -1.51 2.34
C GLU A 65 -20.66 -2.66 2.98
N GLY A 66 -19.70 -2.36 3.86
CA GLY A 66 -18.90 -3.35 4.59
C GLY A 66 -17.63 -3.82 3.86
N TYR A 67 -17.25 -3.16 2.77
CA TYR A 67 -16.00 -3.50 2.07
C TYR A 67 -14.78 -3.01 2.85
N ALA A 68 -13.76 -3.86 2.93
CA ALA A 68 -12.40 -3.42 3.19
C ALA A 68 -11.84 -2.75 1.94
N ILE A 69 -11.21 -1.60 2.10
CA ILE A 69 -10.61 -0.84 1.00
C ILE A 69 -9.11 -1.12 1.01
N LEU A 70 -8.56 -1.56 -0.11
CA LEU A 70 -7.15 -1.89 -0.21
C LEU A 70 -6.47 -1.08 -1.30
N SER A 71 -5.20 -0.81 -1.07
CA SER A 71 -4.30 -0.25 -2.08
C SER A 71 -2.97 -0.98 -2.01
N ALA A 72 -2.51 -1.51 -3.13
CA ALA A 72 -1.20 -2.17 -3.23
C ALA A 72 -0.02 -1.21 -3.07
N VAL A 73 -0.27 0.10 -3.12
CA VAL A 73 0.77 1.13 -3.02
C VAL A 73 0.76 1.78 -1.64
N PRO A 74 1.82 1.61 -0.83
CA PRO A 74 1.87 2.13 0.55
C PRO A 74 1.62 3.63 0.68
N SER A 75 2.02 4.43 -0.32
CA SER A 75 1.75 5.88 -0.36
C SER A 75 0.26 6.19 -0.44
N CYS A 76 -0.50 5.41 -1.22
CA CYS A 76 -1.94 5.59 -1.33
C CYS A 76 -2.64 5.16 -0.04
N THR A 77 -2.23 4.03 0.54
CA THR A 77 -2.76 3.58 1.84
C THR A 77 -2.51 4.64 2.91
N LEU A 78 -1.29 5.18 3.01
CA LEU A 78 -0.95 6.24 3.96
C LEU A 78 -1.84 7.47 3.76
N MET A 79 -2.04 7.89 2.51
CA MET A 79 -2.83 9.08 2.18
C MET A 79 -4.27 8.97 2.71
N PHE A 80 -4.94 7.84 2.47
CA PHE A 80 -6.31 7.62 2.91
C PHE A 80 -6.41 7.28 4.41
N LYS A 81 -5.42 6.60 4.96
CA LYS A 81 -5.42 6.12 6.35
C LYS A 81 -4.99 7.17 7.37
N GLN A 82 -4.13 8.12 6.98
CA GLN A 82 -3.56 9.11 7.92
C GLN A 82 -3.61 10.54 7.39
N GLU A 83 -3.10 10.83 6.19
CA GLU A 83 -2.91 12.21 5.76
C GLU A 83 -4.22 12.96 5.53
N LEU A 84 -5.15 12.39 4.76
CA LEU A 84 -6.46 13.00 4.56
C LEU A 84 -7.28 13.14 5.85
N PRO A 85 -7.33 12.15 6.76
CA PRO A 85 -7.98 12.32 8.05
C PRO A 85 -7.39 13.43 8.93
N LEU A 86 -6.06 13.66 8.85
CA LEU A 86 -5.41 14.77 9.56
C LEU A 86 -5.72 16.13 8.92
N MET A 87 -5.76 16.20 7.60
CA MET A 87 -6.05 17.43 6.85
C MET A 87 -7.55 17.82 6.92
N PHE A 88 -8.43 16.83 7.06
CA PHE A 88 -9.89 17.03 7.04
C PHE A 88 -10.55 16.30 8.23
N PRO A 89 -10.22 16.67 9.47
CA PRO A 89 -10.65 15.94 10.67
C PRO A 89 -12.17 15.90 10.85
N ASP A 90 -12.88 16.95 10.41
CA ASP A 90 -14.33 17.07 10.55
C ASP A 90 -15.11 16.37 9.43
N CYS A 91 -14.43 15.74 8.46
CA CYS A 91 -15.08 15.04 7.38
C CYS A 91 -15.37 13.59 7.78
N ALA A 92 -16.61 13.29 8.17
CA ALA A 92 -17.04 11.94 8.59
C ALA A 92 -16.72 10.86 7.57
N ASP A 93 -16.90 11.13 6.27
CA ASP A 93 -16.59 10.18 5.21
C ASP A 93 -15.09 9.87 5.12
N THR A 94 -14.23 10.84 5.38
CA THR A 94 -12.78 10.61 5.42
C THR A 94 -12.40 9.72 6.61
N GLN A 95 -13.03 9.91 7.78
CA GLN A 95 -12.81 9.05 8.93
C GLN A 95 -13.32 7.62 8.68
N LEU A 96 -14.46 7.46 8.04
CA LEU A 96 -15.01 6.16 7.66
C LEU A 96 -14.08 5.41 6.70
N VAL A 97 -13.55 6.10 5.68
CA VAL A 97 -12.59 5.51 4.73
C VAL A 97 -11.30 5.12 5.43
N LYS A 98 -10.79 5.92 6.37
CA LYS A 98 -9.63 5.57 7.20
C LYS A 98 -9.79 4.23 7.91
N GLU A 99 -10.95 4.00 8.52
CA GLU A 99 -11.23 2.77 9.28
C GLU A 99 -11.34 1.54 8.37
N ALA A 100 -11.84 1.72 7.16
CA ALA A 100 -11.98 0.67 6.17
C ALA A 100 -10.71 0.41 5.33
N MET A 101 -9.69 1.29 5.43
CA MET A 101 -8.47 1.23 4.60
C MET A 101 -7.42 0.30 5.20
N PHE A 102 -6.92 -0.64 4.39
CA PHE A 102 -5.90 -1.60 4.76
C PHE A 102 -4.73 -1.62 3.77
N ASP A 103 -3.54 -1.88 4.31
CA ASP A 103 -2.44 -2.42 3.52
C ASP A 103 -2.76 -3.89 3.16
N PRO A 104 -2.40 -4.40 1.96
CA PRO A 104 -2.72 -5.76 1.56
C PRO A 104 -2.24 -6.84 2.54
N PHE A 105 -1.02 -6.73 3.05
CA PHE A 105 -0.50 -7.70 4.02
C PHE A 105 -1.12 -7.54 5.41
N GLU A 106 -1.49 -6.31 5.80
CA GLU A 106 -2.28 -6.08 7.01
C GLU A 106 -3.60 -6.84 6.93
N TYR A 107 -4.30 -6.72 5.80
CA TYR A 107 -5.58 -7.41 5.57
C TYR A 107 -5.42 -8.94 5.55
N LEU A 108 -4.45 -9.47 4.81
CA LEU A 108 -4.23 -10.91 4.73
C LEU A 108 -3.83 -11.52 6.06
N VAL A 109 -3.01 -10.83 6.86
CA VAL A 109 -2.64 -11.27 8.21
C VAL A 109 -3.85 -11.24 9.15
N ALA A 110 -4.72 -10.24 9.05
CA ALA A 110 -5.98 -10.23 9.81
C ALA A 110 -6.87 -11.43 9.43
N ARG A 111 -7.07 -11.67 8.14
CA ARG A 111 -7.80 -12.86 7.65
C ARG A 111 -7.21 -14.18 8.15
N HIS A 112 -5.89 -14.29 8.22
CA HIS A 112 -5.24 -15.47 8.80
C HIS A 112 -5.62 -15.67 10.28
N LYS A 113 -5.62 -14.60 11.08
CA LYS A 113 -6.00 -14.66 12.51
C LYS A 113 -7.43 -15.14 12.70
N ASP A 114 -8.31 -14.80 11.76
CA ASP A 114 -9.70 -15.23 11.75
C ASP A 114 -9.89 -16.64 11.15
N GLY A 115 -8.82 -17.32 10.77
CA GLY A 115 -8.86 -18.66 10.15
C GLY A 115 -9.35 -18.67 8.70
N LEU A 116 -9.36 -17.53 8.03
CA LEU A 116 -9.94 -17.32 6.71
C LEU A 116 -8.90 -17.19 5.58
N LEU A 117 -7.64 -17.52 5.84
CA LEU A 117 -6.56 -17.50 4.84
C LEU A 117 -6.05 -18.92 4.59
N LYS A 118 -6.02 -19.34 3.34
CA LYS A 118 -5.41 -20.60 2.93
C LYS A 118 -3.88 -20.48 2.97
N LEU A 119 -3.23 -21.48 3.56
CA LEU A 119 -1.77 -21.58 3.64
C LEU A 119 -1.25 -22.76 2.82
N ASP A 120 -1.78 -22.95 1.62
CA ASP A 120 -1.44 -24.07 0.72
C ASP A 120 -0.33 -23.71 -0.27
N PHE A 121 0.66 -22.93 0.19
CA PHE A 121 1.85 -22.60 -0.58
C PHE A 121 2.62 -23.84 -1.01
N LYS A 122 3.02 -23.89 -2.29
CA LYS A 122 3.67 -25.08 -2.90
C LYS A 122 5.10 -24.82 -3.36
N ALA A 123 5.40 -23.60 -3.81
CA ALA A 123 6.68 -23.27 -4.38
C ALA A 123 7.61 -22.64 -3.34
N ALA A 124 8.84 -23.15 -3.24
CA ALA A 124 9.89 -22.52 -2.44
C ALA A 124 10.28 -21.16 -3.04
N LEU A 125 10.38 -20.14 -2.20
CA LEU A 125 10.79 -18.80 -2.63
C LEU A 125 12.30 -18.57 -2.50
N GLY A 126 13.01 -19.44 -1.75
CA GLY A 126 14.43 -19.30 -1.53
C GLY A 126 14.80 -18.05 -0.74
N LYS A 127 15.76 -17.26 -1.25
CA LYS A 127 16.19 -16.01 -0.62
C LYS A 127 15.40 -14.84 -1.17
N VAL A 128 14.73 -14.10 -0.29
CA VAL A 128 13.94 -12.91 -0.63
C VAL A 128 14.53 -11.70 0.10
N SER A 129 14.79 -10.62 -0.61
CA SER A 129 15.13 -9.32 -0.01
C SER A 129 13.90 -8.42 -0.01
N TYR A 130 13.54 -7.92 1.18
CA TYR A 130 12.42 -7.01 1.37
C TYR A 130 12.92 -5.64 1.80
N HIS A 131 12.74 -4.64 0.97
CA HIS A 131 12.99 -3.25 1.31
C HIS A 131 11.73 -2.64 1.94
N ILE A 132 11.82 -2.22 3.20
CA ILE A 132 10.67 -1.63 3.92
C ILE A 132 10.38 -0.25 3.34
N PRO A 133 9.21 -0.02 2.74
CA PRO A 133 8.84 1.28 2.20
C PRO A 133 8.60 2.28 3.35
N CYS A 134 9.11 3.52 3.22
CA CYS A 134 8.93 4.56 4.24
C CYS A 134 7.45 4.80 4.57
N HIS A 135 6.59 4.88 3.56
CA HIS A 135 5.15 5.08 3.73
C HIS A 135 4.43 3.86 4.33
N GLY A 136 4.96 2.66 4.21
CA GLY A 136 4.47 1.49 4.95
C GLY A 136 4.83 1.55 6.43
N ARG A 137 6.08 1.95 6.73
CA ARG A 137 6.58 2.04 8.10
C ARG A 137 5.83 3.06 8.96
N VAL A 138 5.54 4.24 8.41
CA VAL A 138 4.86 5.32 9.17
C VAL A 138 3.38 5.03 9.44
N GLN A 139 2.77 4.06 8.76
CA GLN A 139 1.38 3.65 9.02
C GLN A 139 1.19 3.00 10.40
N LYS A 140 2.28 2.60 11.07
CA LYS A 140 2.27 1.96 12.41
C LYS A 140 1.43 0.67 12.49
N ILE A 141 1.28 -0.03 11.38
CA ILE A 141 0.53 -1.31 11.29
C ILE A 141 1.35 -2.52 11.77
N GLY A 142 2.61 -2.30 12.14
CA GLY A 142 3.56 -3.36 12.47
C GLY A 142 4.23 -3.96 11.23
N LYS A 143 4.96 -5.06 11.43
CA LYS A 143 5.76 -5.71 10.38
C LYS A 143 4.95 -6.74 9.58
N LYS A 144 3.86 -6.30 8.95
CA LYS A 144 2.89 -7.20 8.31
C LYS A 144 3.47 -8.02 7.16
N THR A 145 4.36 -7.45 6.37
CA THR A 145 5.08 -8.19 5.33
C THR A 145 5.94 -9.31 5.94
N GLU A 146 6.68 -9.04 7.03
CA GLU A 146 7.47 -10.07 7.70
C GLU A 146 6.57 -11.15 8.34
N GLU A 147 5.42 -10.76 8.93
CA GLU A 147 4.43 -11.70 9.46
C GLU A 147 3.91 -12.61 8.33
N MET A 148 3.57 -12.05 7.16
CA MET A 148 3.11 -12.81 6.00
C MET A 148 4.20 -13.78 5.50
N PHE A 149 5.45 -13.36 5.38
CA PHE A 149 6.55 -14.25 4.99
C PHE A 149 6.82 -15.36 6.02
N LYS A 150 6.57 -15.15 7.30
CA LYS A 150 6.60 -16.23 8.31
C LYS A 150 5.50 -17.26 8.06
N LEU A 151 4.30 -16.84 7.66
CA LEU A 151 3.24 -17.77 7.29
C LEU A 151 3.61 -18.58 6.06
N VAL A 152 4.16 -17.95 5.02
CA VAL A 152 4.69 -18.64 3.84
C VAL A 152 5.79 -19.63 4.26
N GLY A 153 6.73 -19.20 5.09
CA GLY A 153 7.85 -20.00 5.58
C GLY A 153 7.44 -21.19 6.46
N SER A 154 6.22 -21.20 6.98
CA SER A 154 5.66 -22.36 7.68
C SER A 154 5.31 -23.53 6.75
N LYS A 155 5.25 -23.30 5.45
CA LYS A 155 4.84 -24.28 4.42
C LYS A 155 5.93 -24.58 3.41
N VAL A 156 6.72 -23.57 3.02
CA VAL A 156 7.75 -23.70 1.99
C VAL A 156 9.03 -22.99 2.42
N THR A 157 10.16 -23.34 1.79
CA THR A 157 11.45 -22.72 2.13
C THR A 157 11.47 -21.26 1.68
N VAL A 158 11.65 -20.33 2.64
CA VAL A 158 11.89 -18.91 2.41
C VAL A 158 12.86 -18.36 3.45
N THR A 159 13.84 -17.60 3.00
CA THR A 159 14.75 -16.83 3.86
C THR A 159 14.57 -15.35 3.55
N LEU A 160 13.99 -14.61 4.49
CA LEU A 160 13.73 -13.17 4.33
C LEU A 160 14.89 -12.35 4.86
N ASN A 161 15.45 -11.50 4.00
CA ASN A 161 16.37 -10.44 4.38
C ASN A 161 15.64 -9.10 4.31
N THR A 162 15.55 -8.40 5.43
CA THR A 162 14.87 -7.12 5.51
C THR A 162 15.85 -5.96 5.49
N VAL A 163 15.61 -5.00 4.59
CA VAL A 163 16.43 -3.78 4.45
C VAL A 163 15.60 -2.57 4.86
N GLU A 164 16.03 -1.89 5.92
CA GLU A 164 15.40 -0.67 6.42
C GLU A 164 16.32 0.54 6.20
N ARG A 165 16.32 1.07 4.99
CA ARG A 165 17.09 2.25 4.58
C ARG A 165 16.31 3.08 3.57
N CYS A 166 16.69 4.34 3.39
CA CYS A 166 16.12 5.17 2.33
C CYS A 166 16.62 4.71 0.96
N SER A 167 15.71 4.51 0.02
CA SER A 167 16.04 4.19 -1.38
C SER A 167 16.46 5.42 -2.21
N GLY A 168 16.43 6.62 -1.62
CA GLY A 168 16.73 7.87 -2.32
C GLY A 168 15.59 8.42 -3.16
N HIS A 169 14.45 7.70 -3.26
CA HIS A 169 13.34 8.12 -4.12
C HIS A 169 12.65 9.40 -3.59
N ALA A 170 12.30 9.46 -2.30
CA ALA A 170 11.69 10.62 -1.62
C ALA A 170 10.59 11.30 -2.45
N GLY A 171 9.54 10.57 -2.77
CA GLY A 171 8.45 11.05 -3.61
C GLY A 171 8.91 11.48 -5.00
N THR A 172 8.78 12.76 -5.31
CA THR A 172 9.22 13.30 -6.61
C THR A 172 10.69 13.75 -6.64
N TYR A 173 11.38 13.75 -5.50
CA TYR A 173 12.74 14.30 -5.39
C TYR A 173 13.73 13.53 -6.26
N GLY A 174 13.77 12.21 -6.13
CA GLY A 174 14.75 11.35 -6.80
C GLY A 174 14.61 11.27 -8.32
N VAL A 175 13.43 11.61 -8.87
CA VAL A 175 13.16 11.62 -10.31
C VAL A 175 13.47 12.96 -10.99
N LYS A 176 13.80 13.99 -10.19
CA LYS A 176 14.19 15.30 -10.76
C LYS A 176 15.68 15.32 -11.08
N THR A 177 16.02 15.70 -12.31
CA THR A 177 17.41 15.72 -12.82
C THR A 177 18.43 16.39 -11.89
N PRO A 178 18.17 17.57 -11.27
CA PRO A 178 19.16 18.22 -10.39
C PRO A 178 19.47 17.42 -9.12
N TYR A 179 18.55 16.58 -8.67
CA TYR A 179 18.67 15.84 -7.40
C TYR A 179 19.02 14.37 -7.59
N HIS A 180 18.98 13.89 -8.84
CA HIS A 180 19.26 12.49 -9.15
C HIS A 180 20.62 11.97 -8.60
N PRO A 181 21.74 12.68 -8.69
CA PRO A 181 23.02 12.22 -8.14
C PRO A 181 22.95 12.02 -6.61
N VAL A 182 22.24 12.89 -5.90
CA VAL A 182 22.04 12.77 -4.44
C VAL A 182 21.13 11.57 -4.11
N ALA A 183 20.04 11.41 -4.84
CA ALA A 183 19.11 10.28 -4.71
C ALA A 183 19.85 8.95 -4.89
N MET A 184 20.68 8.83 -5.94
CA MET A 184 21.48 7.63 -6.21
C MET A 184 22.52 7.36 -5.10
N LYS A 185 23.14 8.40 -4.56
CA LYS A 185 24.09 8.25 -3.44
C LYS A 185 23.39 7.73 -2.17
N ILE A 186 22.19 8.22 -1.86
CA ILE A 186 21.38 7.78 -0.72
C ILE A 186 20.89 6.34 -0.92
N GLY A 187 20.40 6.00 -2.10
CA GLY A 187 19.83 4.69 -2.40
C GLY A 187 20.86 3.57 -2.58
N ARG A 188 22.11 3.90 -2.89
CA ARG A 188 23.17 2.92 -3.19
C ARG A 188 23.30 1.78 -2.17
N PRO A 189 23.21 1.99 -0.84
CA PRO A 189 23.28 0.90 0.12
C PRO A 189 22.06 -0.04 0.12
N VAL A 190 20.99 0.30 -0.59
CA VAL A 190 19.80 -0.55 -0.77
C VAL A 190 19.96 -1.43 -2.01
N PHE A 191 20.66 -0.95 -3.05
CA PHE A 191 20.76 -1.63 -4.35
C PHE A 191 22.03 -2.48 -4.49
N LYS A 192 22.98 -2.38 -3.56
CA LYS A 192 24.23 -3.14 -3.53
C LYS A 192 24.32 -4.02 -2.30
#